data_ac3b9c31792f8b070197c699e73277ed
#
_entry.id   ac3b9c31792f8b070197c699e73277ed
#
_cell.length_a   1.000
_cell.length_b   1.000
_cell.length_c   1.000
_cell.angle_alpha   90.00
_cell.angle_beta   90.00
_cell.angle_gamma   90.00
#
_symmetry.space_group_name_H-M   'P 1'
#
loop_
_entity.id
_entity.type
_entity.pdbx_description
1 polymer ?
#
loop_
_entity_poly.entity_id
_entity_poly.type
_entity_poly.pdbx_seq_one_letter_code
_entity_poly.pdbx_strand_id
1 'polypeptide(L)'
;MNGMVYARNTVPVITVSSQDEMITAELYILSGSRTPIYTANYALDFDNQATIDFKGIYDDWLASSVPSSGNLLAQAGAVEQFELDVTGSSSGPIATYTFYVANSIFKGDGTISAFHNFLIGRFLTNQPAEKITDMDAKEWLSWYNYGQIMTLKVRFYPKTGDHADYTVQTGSSAGIFTANVSYSRLIALSAYLPGQLHPYYDLVMFDSKGSEVMTQRYIYQERTGNEKYFLFVNALGGIDTLICQGANTMQPEATFSIGRFGGQYVPVDDADNVRRWQQNLGQLPWKQRNWVHELLTVKQGAKQYDPESGNYYDIVITGMDLGMGDSGQLASGGFTYMRSDAENVIGQEERDTTLHQSVADGSQPFDDLTTQVAVAFEDDGHGSYETEAVEINATHVYVTIGGTASVYYSINGGTEVEITPASRMPVVVEIDPGDEIQFSCQSEAPDVVLNYYPTDASQQQAQQNNEL
;
A
#
# COMPACT_ATOMS: atom_id res chain seq x y z
N MET A 1 16.64 -7.96 24.20
CA MET A 1 15.77 -9.13 24.48
C MET A 1 16.64 -10.29 24.92
N ASN A 2 16.64 -10.61 26.19
CA ASN A 2 17.46 -11.72 26.72
C ASN A 2 16.72 -13.07 26.72
N GLY A 3 15.57 -13.20 26.08
CA GLY A 3 14.74 -14.39 26.04
C GLY A 3 14.67 -15.04 24.67
N MET A 4 14.30 -16.30 24.64
CA MET A 4 14.00 -17.01 23.40
C MET A 4 12.71 -16.47 22.80
N VAL A 5 12.64 -16.43 21.46
CA VAL A 5 11.48 -15.97 20.68
C VAL A 5 10.78 -17.19 20.09
N TYR A 6 9.46 -17.28 20.24
CA TYR A 6 8.62 -18.29 19.61
C TYR A 6 8.05 -17.76 18.29
N ALA A 7 7.84 -18.65 17.32
CA ALA A 7 6.90 -18.37 16.24
C ALA A 7 5.46 -18.48 16.78
N ARG A 8 4.52 -17.74 16.23
CA ARG A 8 3.11 -17.73 16.69
C ARG A 8 2.45 -19.12 16.69
N ASN A 9 2.91 -20.03 15.86
CA ASN A 9 2.42 -21.40 15.80
C ASN A 9 3.24 -22.39 16.67
N THR A 10 4.33 -21.95 17.29
CA THR A 10 5.22 -22.81 18.11
C THR A 10 5.21 -22.43 19.58
N VAL A 11 4.40 -21.47 19.99
CA VAL A 11 4.19 -21.19 21.42
C VAL A 11 3.70 -22.48 22.09
N PRO A 12 4.39 -22.94 23.14
CA PRO A 12 4.05 -24.21 23.77
C PRO A 12 2.70 -24.12 24.47
N VAL A 13 2.00 -25.22 24.47
CA VAL A 13 0.85 -25.42 25.34
C VAL A 13 1.36 -25.49 26.78
N ILE A 14 0.78 -24.71 27.67
CA ILE A 14 1.17 -24.61 29.07
C ILE A 14 0.28 -25.51 29.90
N THR A 15 0.85 -26.48 30.62
CA THR A 15 0.13 -27.32 31.57
C THR A 15 0.39 -26.80 32.98
N VAL A 16 -0.68 -26.51 33.70
CA VAL A 16 -0.63 -26.01 35.09
C VAL A 16 -1.36 -27.01 35.98
N SER A 17 -0.74 -27.31 37.14
CA SER A 17 -1.35 -28.14 38.18
C SER A 17 -1.80 -27.26 39.35
N SER A 18 -2.97 -27.53 39.89
CA SER A 18 -3.54 -26.84 41.03
C SER A 18 -4.43 -27.79 41.86
N GLN A 19 -4.70 -27.40 43.11
CA GLN A 19 -5.69 -28.07 43.96
C GLN A 19 -7.07 -27.39 43.91
N ASP A 20 -7.19 -26.33 43.10
CA ASP A 20 -8.44 -25.61 42.90
C ASP A 20 -9.35 -26.40 41.94
N GLU A 21 -10.64 -26.14 41.96
CA GLU A 21 -11.57 -26.71 40.99
C GLU A 21 -11.45 -26.06 39.59
N MET A 22 -10.98 -24.80 39.58
CA MET A 22 -10.87 -23.99 38.36
C MET A 22 -9.69 -23.03 38.49
N ILE A 23 -9.05 -22.74 37.35
CA ILE A 23 -8.04 -21.71 37.23
C ILE A 23 -8.47 -20.66 36.22
N THR A 24 -8.03 -19.43 36.42
CA THR A 24 -8.16 -18.33 35.47
C THR A 24 -6.83 -18.05 34.84
N ALA A 25 -6.77 -18.03 33.51
CA ALA A 25 -5.59 -17.65 32.75
C ALA A 25 -5.83 -16.29 32.09
N GLU A 26 -4.97 -15.34 32.37
CA GLU A 26 -5.02 -13.99 31.80
C GLU A 26 -3.75 -13.71 31.00
N LEU A 27 -3.94 -13.44 29.72
CA LEU A 27 -2.83 -13.12 28.81
C LEU A 27 -2.73 -11.60 28.64
N TYR A 28 -1.54 -11.08 28.79
CA TYR A 28 -1.21 -9.66 28.65
C TYR A 28 -0.16 -9.46 27.57
N ILE A 29 -0.25 -8.32 26.88
CA ILE A 29 0.84 -7.79 26.05
C ILE A 29 1.59 -6.74 26.83
N LEU A 30 2.94 -6.73 26.75
CA LEU A 30 3.81 -5.84 27.51
C LEU A 30 4.43 -4.71 26.69
N SER A 31 3.87 -4.37 25.53
CA SER A 31 4.32 -3.25 24.70
C SER A 31 3.92 -1.90 25.32
N GLY A 32 4.83 -1.32 26.11
CA GLY A 32 4.65 -0.02 26.76
C GLY A 32 3.88 -0.04 28.08
N SER A 33 2.75 -0.69 28.15
CA SER A 33 1.95 -0.93 29.35
C SER A 33 1.46 -2.37 29.38
N ARG A 34 1.26 -2.91 30.59
CA ARG A 34 0.67 -4.24 30.75
C ARG A 34 -0.82 -4.17 30.43
N THR A 35 -1.19 -4.66 29.24
CA THR A 35 -2.57 -4.60 28.75
C THR A 35 -3.16 -6.01 28.64
N PRO A 36 -4.32 -6.31 29.31
CA PRO A 36 -4.97 -7.60 29.19
C PRO A 36 -5.55 -7.76 27.78
N ILE A 37 -5.30 -8.89 27.13
CA ILE A 37 -5.77 -9.19 25.78
C ILE A 37 -6.72 -10.38 25.72
N TYR A 38 -6.62 -11.27 26.72
CA TYR A 38 -7.48 -12.44 26.79
C TYR A 38 -7.57 -12.95 28.22
N THR A 39 -8.77 -13.41 28.60
CA THR A 39 -9.03 -14.05 29.89
C THR A 39 -9.90 -15.29 29.65
N ALA A 40 -9.52 -16.41 30.22
CA ALA A 40 -10.30 -17.65 30.16
C ALA A 40 -10.22 -18.42 31.47
N ASN A 41 -11.30 -19.14 31.77
CA ASN A 41 -11.39 -20.04 32.90
C ASN A 41 -11.27 -21.50 32.41
N TYR A 42 -10.46 -22.28 33.08
CA TYR A 42 -10.19 -23.68 32.79
C TYR A 42 -10.54 -24.55 33.99
N ALA A 43 -11.38 -25.57 33.76
CA ALA A 43 -11.58 -26.62 34.73
C ALA A 43 -10.36 -27.55 34.75
N LEU A 44 -10.01 -28.06 35.91
CA LEU A 44 -8.95 -29.04 36.05
C LEU A 44 -9.45 -30.44 35.70
N ASP A 45 -8.56 -31.25 35.15
CA ASP A 45 -8.82 -32.66 34.85
C ASP A 45 -8.69 -33.55 36.09
N PHE A 46 -8.78 -34.89 35.92
CA PHE A 46 -8.67 -35.86 37.02
C PHE A 46 -7.29 -35.89 37.68
N ASP A 47 -6.27 -35.40 36.97
CA ASP A 47 -4.89 -35.31 37.49
C ASP A 47 -4.61 -33.94 38.12
N ASN A 48 -5.64 -33.14 38.34
CA ASN A 48 -5.57 -31.75 38.81
C ASN A 48 -4.73 -30.85 37.89
N GLN A 49 -4.85 -31.03 36.59
CA GLN A 49 -4.15 -30.26 35.56
C GLN A 49 -5.10 -29.54 34.63
N ALA A 50 -4.70 -28.35 34.18
CA ALA A 50 -5.34 -27.63 33.09
C ALA A 50 -4.35 -27.36 31.98
N THR A 51 -4.80 -27.51 30.76
CA THR A 51 -4.03 -27.26 29.55
C THR A 51 -4.47 -25.96 28.91
N ILE A 52 -3.55 -25.01 28.83
CA ILE A 52 -3.79 -23.66 28.30
C ILE A 52 -3.14 -23.56 26.93
N ASP A 53 -3.95 -23.31 25.91
CA ASP A 53 -3.51 -23.10 24.51
C ASP A 53 -4.06 -21.77 23.97
N PHE A 54 -3.19 -20.87 23.62
CA PHE A 54 -3.53 -19.55 23.07
C PHE A 54 -3.22 -19.43 21.55
N LYS A 55 -3.02 -20.54 20.87
CA LYS A 55 -2.81 -20.52 19.41
C LYS A 55 -3.94 -19.77 18.71
N GLY A 56 -3.56 -18.83 17.85
CA GLY A 56 -4.49 -17.98 17.11
C GLY A 56 -4.73 -16.60 17.73
N ILE A 57 -4.61 -16.44 19.05
CA ILE A 57 -4.80 -15.12 19.69
C ILE A 57 -3.69 -14.14 19.31
N TYR A 58 -2.47 -14.65 19.13
CA TYR A 58 -1.31 -13.82 18.75
C TYR A 58 -1.46 -13.17 17.37
N ASP A 59 -2.26 -13.76 16.48
CA ASP A 59 -2.46 -13.28 15.10
C ASP A 59 -3.03 -11.85 15.06
N ASP A 60 -3.82 -11.47 16.06
CA ASP A 60 -4.49 -10.17 16.14
C ASP A 60 -3.57 -9.07 16.73
N TRP A 61 -2.48 -9.49 17.38
CA TRP A 61 -1.60 -8.58 18.11
C TRP A 61 -0.20 -8.45 17.51
N LEU A 62 0.14 -9.35 16.58
CA LEU A 62 1.41 -9.33 15.89
C LEU A 62 1.22 -8.82 14.47
N ALA A 63 1.92 -7.75 14.12
CA ALA A 63 1.82 -7.14 12.82
C ALA A 63 3.20 -6.81 12.24
N SER A 64 3.36 -7.07 10.95
CA SER A 64 4.43 -6.51 10.13
C SER A 64 3.80 -5.60 9.08
N SER A 65 4.45 -4.52 8.72
CA SER A 65 3.93 -3.58 7.73
C SER A 65 4.83 -3.51 6.50
N VAL A 66 4.20 -3.48 5.33
CA VAL A 66 4.89 -3.26 4.06
C VAL A 66 5.29 -1.78 3.97
N PRO A 67 6.61 -1.46 3.94
CA PRO A 67 7.06 -0.08 3.84
C PRO A 67 6.65 0.55 2.50
N SER A 68 6.23 1.80 2.53
CA SER A 68 6.00 2.62 1.33
C SER A 68 7.13 3.62 1.07
N SER A 69 8.01 3.84 2.05
CA SER A 69 9.10 4.81 1.94
C SER A 69 10.24 4.48 2.91
N GLY A 70 11.32 5.22 2.79
CA GLY A 70 12.48 5.12 3.70
C GLY A 70 13.49 4.06 3.31
N ASN A 71 14.55 3.97 4.11
CA ASN A 71 15.68 3.06 3.87
C ASN A 71 15.72 1.89 4.84
N LEU A 72 15.18 2.09 6.05
CA LEU A 72 15.12 1.11 7.12
C LEU A 72 13.82 1.31 7.91
N LEU A 73 13.12 0.24 8.16
CA LEU A 73 11.96 0.21 9.03
C LEU A 73 12.21 -0.79 10.17
N ALA A 74 12.08 -0.34 11.42
CA ALA A 74 11.90 -1.25 12.54
C ALA A 74 10.45 -1.73 12.53
N GLN A 75 10.26 -3.04 12.43
CA GLN A 75 8.94 -3.67 12.42
C GLN A 75 8.38 -3.74 13.86
N ALA A 76 7.94 -2.58 14.38
CA ALA A 76 7.27 -2.51 15.67
C ALA A 76 6.01 -3.40 15.61
N GLY A 77 5.77 -4.21 16.61
CA GLY A 77 4.68 -5.18 16.61
C GLY A 77 4.96 -6.50 15.91
N ALA A 78 6.08 -6.64 15.18
CA ALA A 78 6.46 -7.93 14.60
C ALA A 78 7.07 -8.92 15.60
N VAL A 79 7.53 -8.44 16.75
CA VAL A 79 7.95 -9.25 17.90
C VAL A 79 7.46 -8.55 19.16
N GLU A 80 6.59 -9.23 19.90
CA GLU A 80 6.01 -8.68 21.12
C GLU A 80 6.29 -9.58 22.31
N GLN A 81 6.33 -8.96 23.49
CA GLN A 81 6.45 -9.65 24.76
C GLN A 81 5.07 -9.89 25.35
N PHE A 82 4.81 -11.13 25.72
CA PHE A 82 3.58 -11.54 26.38
C PHE A 82 3.84 -12.04 27.78
N GLU A 83 2.87 -11.84 28.65
CA GLU A 83 2.86 -12.38 30.00
C GLU A 83 1.54 -13.11 30.24
N LEU A 84 1.65 -14.33 30.72
CA LEU A 84 0.52 -15.15 31.12
C LEU A 84 0.50 -15.28 32.63
N ASP A 85 -0.52 -14.77 33.27
CA ASP A 85 -0.82 -15.01 34.68
C ASP A 85 -1.84 -16.13 34.81
N VAL A 86 -1.57 -17.04 35.75
CA VAL A 86 -2.49 -18.12 36.10
C VAL A 86 -2.83 -18.00 37.57
N THR A 87 -4.10 -17.89 37.88
CA THR A 87 -4.67 -17.75 39.20
C THR A 87 -5.63 -18.87 39.52
N GLY A 88 -5.57 -19.44 40.71
CA GLY A 88 -6.53 -20.42 41.19
C GLY A 88 -7.74 -19.74 41.82
N SER A 89 -8.89 -20.37 41.72
CA SER A 89 -10.13 -19.82 42.28
C SER A 89 -10.11 -19.61 43.79
N SER A 90 -9.30 -20.37 44.51
CA SER A 90 -9.17 -20.32 45.97
C SER A 90 -7.73 -20.06 46.44
N SER A 91 -6.73 -20.51 45.68
CA SER A 91 -5.32 -20.43 46.05
C SER A 91 -4.65 -19.11 45.69
N GLY A 92 -5.28 -18.30 44.82
CA GLY A 92 -4.67 -17.08 44.31
C GLY A 92 -3.63 -17.32 43.21
N PRO A 93 -2.59 -16.46 43.08
CA PRO A 93 -1.61 -16.60 42.01
C PRO A 93 -0.87 -17.94 42.07
N ILE A 94 -0.88 -18.67 40.91
CA ILE A 94 -0.22 -19.97 40.77
C ILE A 94 1.11 -19.82 40.01
N ALA A 95 1.09 -19.15 38.87
CA ALA A 95 2.27 -18.98 38.01
C ALA A 95 2.15 -17.76 37.10
N THR A 96 3.31 -17.19 36.75
CA THR A 96 3.46 -16.16 35.73
C THR A 96 4.50 -16.62 34.72
N TYR A 97 4.17 -16.58 33.41
CA TYR A 97 5.07 -16.93 32.34
C TYR A 97 5.28 -15.72 31.44
N THR A 98 6.54 -15.39 31.15
CA THR A 98 6.89 -14.29 30.24
C THR A 98 7.66 -14.83 29.05
N PHE A 99 7.22 -14.52 27.84
CA PHE A 99 7.81 -15.01 26.61
C PHE A 99 7.64 -14.01 25.46
N TYR A 100 8.43 -14.19 24.40
CA TYR A 100 8.37 -13.37 23.19
C TYR A 100 7.77 -14.18 22.06
N VAL A 101 6.92 -13.54 21.24
CA VAL A 101 6.34 -14.16 20.05
C VAL A 101 6.64 -13.27 18.84
N ALA A 102 7.13 -13.88 17.77
CA ALA A 102 7.34 -13.23 16.50
C ALA A 102 6.16 -13.48 15.54
N ASN A 103 5.88 -12.51 14.68
CA ASN A 103 4.92 -12.63 13.59
C ASN A 103 5.42 -13.60 12.50
N SER A 104 5.67 -14.82 12.88
CA SER A 104 6.24 -15.86 12.01
C SER A 104 5.48 -17.17 12.16
N ILE A 105 5.40 -17.94 11.08
CA ILE A 105 4.95 -19.33 11.08
C ILE A 105 6.18 -20.20 10.77
N PHE A 106 6.53 -21.09 11.67
CA PHE A 106 7.68 -21.96 11.53
C PHE A 106 7.27 -23.42 11.36
N LYS A 107 7.76 -24.06 10.31
CA LYS A 107 7.53 -25.49 10.00
C LYS A 107 8.78 -26.32 10.32
N GLY A 108 9.27 -26.20 11.55
CA GLY A 108 10.40 -26.97 12.03
C GLY A 108 9.97 -28.12 12.94
N ASP A 109 10.93 -28.67 13.70
CA ASP A 109 10.72 -29.73 14.69
C ASP A 109 9.91 -29.29 15.92
N GLY A 110 9.43 -28.06 15.94
CA GLY A 110 8.62 -27.47 17.01
C GLY A 110 9.41 -27.06 18.25
N THR A 111 10.72 -27.22 18.28
CA THR A 111 11.52 -26.78 19.42
C THR A 111 11.80 -25.28 19.35
N ILE A 112 11.75 -24.61 20.50
CA ILE A 112 12.08 -23.18 20.60
C ILE A 112 13.52 -22.89 20.14
N SER A 113 14.45 -23.81 20.43
CA SER A 113 15.84 -23.65 20.04
C SER A 113 16.01 -23.67 18.52
N ALA A 114 15.27 -24.53 17.82
CA ALA A 114 15.30 -24.61 16.37
C ALA A 114 14.79 -23.30 15.75
N PHE A 115 13.68 -22.75 16.23
CA PHE A 115 13.16 -21.48 15.73
C PHE A 115 14.07 -20.31 16.06
N HIS A 116 14.57 -20.22 17.27
CA HIS A 116 15.50 -19.15 17.66
C HIS A 116 16.77 -19.17 16.79
N ASN A 117 17.40 -20.34 16.62
CA ASN A 117 18.58 -20.50 15.75
C ASN A 117 18.26 -20.16 14.28
N PHE A 118 17.06 -20.50 13.83
CA PHE A 118 16.59 -20.15 12.51
C PHE A 118 16.51 -18.63 12.34
N LEU A 119 15.92 -17.92 13.29
CA LEU A 119 15.78 -16.46 13.23
C LEU A 119 17.11 -15.72 13.15
N ILE A 120 18.11 -16.15 13.92
CA ILE A 120 19.40 -15.46 14.00
C ILE A 120 20.36 -15.81 12.88
N GLY A 121 20.10 -16.88 12.12
CA GLY A 121 21.03 -17.42 11.12
C GLY A 121 20.65 -17.11 9.67
N ARG A 122 19.55 -16.41 9.40
CA ARG A 122 19.10 -16.16 8.02
C ARG A 122 18.21 -14.93 7.91
N PHE A 123 18.07 -14.42 6.69
CA PHE A 123 17.04 -13.45 6.37
C PHE A 123 15.64 -14.04 6.49
N LEU A 124 14.68 -13.22 6.89
CA LEU A 124 13.29 -13.63 7.09
C LEU A 124 12.54 -13.66 5.75
N THR A 125 12.92 -14.60 4.91
CA THR A 125 12.33 -14.81 3.59
C THR A 125 12.43 -16.26 3.16
N ASN A 126 11.45 -16.73 2.41
CA ASN A 126 11.45 -17.99 1.69
C ASN A 126 11.64 -17.81 0.18
N GLN A 127 12.02 -16.59 -0.25
CA GLN A 127 12.36 -16.32 -1.64
C GLN A 127 13.52 -17.22 -2.11
N PRO A 128 13.67 -17.44 -3.43
CA PRO A 128 14.76 -18.26 -3.97
C PRO A 128 16.12 -17.74 -3.54
N ALA A 129 17.09 -18.64 -3.39
CA ALA A 129 18.47 -18.27 -3.06
C ALA A 129 19.09 -17.29 -4.09
N GLU A 130 18.61 -17.36 -5.32
CA GLU A 130 18.93 -16.44 -6.41
C GLU A 130 17.61 -15.82 -6.89
N LYS A 131 17.37 -14.55 -6.54
CA LYS A 131 16.16 -13.83 -6.88
C LYS A 131 16.41 -12.88 -8.03
N ILE A 132 15.55 -12.88 -9.02
CA ILE A 132 15.56 -11.90 -10.11
C ILE A 132 15.03 -10.57 -9.58
N THR A 133 15.71 -9.49 -9.98
CA THR A 133 15.32 -8.10 -9.72
C THR A 133 15.66 -7.20 -10.90
N ASP A 134 15.12 -5.98 -10.90
CA ASP A 134 15.38 -4.97 -11.91
C ASP A 134 15.61 -3.58 -11.30
N MET A 135 15.71 -2.54 -12.14
CA MET A 135 15.98 -1.16 -11.70
C MET A 135 14.81 -0.55 -10.91
N ASP A 136 13.58 -0.92 -11.26
CA ASP A 136 12.36 -0.30 -10.73
C ASP A 136 11.78 -1.07 -9.52
N ALA A 137 12.18 -2.33 -9.37
CA ALA A 137 11.71 -3.17 -8.27
C ALA A 137 12.00 -2.55 -6.90
N LYS A 138 11.00 -2.48 -6.06
CA LYS A 138 11.14 -2.09 -4.64
C LYS A 138 11.42 -3.34 -3.82
N GLU A 139 12.71 -3.64 -3.66
CA GLU A 139 13.16 -4.80 -2.91
C GLU A 139 13.37 -4.45 -1.44
N TRP A 140 12.83 -5.30 -0.59
CA TRP A 140 12.99 -5.21 0.85
C TRP A 140 13.53 -6.51 1.40
N LEU A 141 14.40 -6.42 2.39
CA LEU A 141 14.99 -7.59 3.04
C LEU A 141 14.90 -7.44 4.56
N SER A 142 14.35 -8.47 5.19
CA SER A 142 14.09 -8.45 6.64
C SER A 142 14.99 -9.44 7.37
N TRP A 143 15.38 -9.06 8.59
CA TRP A 143 16.14 -9.93 9.50
C TRP A 143 15.76 -9.67 10.95
N TYR A 144 16.02 -10.65 11.78
CA TYR A 144 15.92 -10.49 13.23
C TYR A 144 17.28 -10.13 13.81
N ASN A 145 17.33 -9.04 14.58
CA ASN A 145 18.49 -8.65 15.36
C ASN A 145 18.21 -8.92 16.86
N TYR A 146 19.07 -9.66 17.49
CA TYR A 146 18.96 -10.01 18.91
C TYR A 146 19.71 -9.05 19.85
N GLY A 147 19.99 -7.82 19.39
CA GLY A 147 20.65 -6.77 20.19
C GLY A 147 22.16 -6.76 20.04
N GLN A 148 22.71 -7.35 18.97
CA GLN A 148 24.12 -7.24 18.60
C GLN A 148 24.31 -6.25 17.45
N ILE A 149 25.53 -5.74 17.33
CA ILE A 149 25.89 -4.93 16.18
C ILE A 149 25.90 -5.82 14.93
N MET A 150 25.02 -5.54 13.99
CA MET A 150 24.93 -6.21 12.70
C MET A 150 25.06 -5.17 11.59
N THR A 151 25.81 -5.51 10.54
CA THR A 151 26.04 -4.64 9.39
C THR A 151 25.62 -5.34 8.12
N LEU A 152 24.59 -4.83 7.46
CA LEU A 152 24.17 -5.26 6.13
C LEU A 152 25.04 -4.55 5.09
N LYS A 153 25.67 -5.31 4.21
CA LYS A 153 26.44 -4.77 3.07
C LYS A 153 25.89 -5.34 1.76
N VAL A 154 26.01 -4.56 0.70
CA VAL A 154 25.90 -5.05 -0.67
C VAL A 154 27.29 -5.36 -1.19
N ARG A 155 27.44 -6.53 -1.80
CA ARG A 155 28.65 -7.00 -2.45
C ARG A 155 28.44 -7.01 -3.95
N PHE A 156 29.12 -6.10 -4.63
CA PHE A 156 29.14 -6.04 -6.09
C PHE A 156 30.35 -6.77 -6.67
N TYR A 157 30.16 -7.36 -7.82
CA TYR A 157 31.17 -8.08 -8.56
C TYR A 157 31.48 -7.33 -9.86
N PRO A 158 32.57 -6.52 -9.89
CA PRO A 158 32.98 -5.84 -11.12
C PRO A 158 33.51 -6.87 -12.14
N LYS A 159 33.33 -6.55 -13.43
CA LYS A 159 33.83 -7.40 -14.52
C LYS A 159 35.36 -7.54 -14.53
N THR A 160 36.04 -6.63 -13.85
CA THR A 160 37.50 -6.63 -13.67
C THR A 160 37.84 -6.31 -12.22
N GLY A 161 38.69 -7.10 -11.58
CA GLY A 161 39.10 -6.95 -10.19
C GLY A 161 38.27 -7.76 -9.18
N ASP A 162 38.55 -7.54 -7.89
CA ASP A 162 37.89 -8.23 -6.79
C ASP A 162 36.50 -7.59 -6.51
N HIS A 163 35.66 -8.32 -5.76
CA HIS A 163 34.40 -7.78 -5.30
C HIS A 163 34.58 -6.57 -4.38
N ALA A 164 33.56 -5.71 -4.35
CA ALA A 164 33.54 -4.52 -3.51
C ALA A 164 32.29 -4.53 -2.61
N ASP A 165 32.51 -4.32 -1.31
CA ASP A 165 31.45 -4.29 -0.29
C ASP A 165 31.11 -2.84 0.08
N TYR A 166 29.82 -2.49 0.04
CA TYR A 166 29.31 -1.18 0.46
C TYR A 166 28.29 -1.35 1.57
N THR A 167 28.40 -0.53 2.62
CA THR A 167 27.49 -0.58 3.76
C THR A 167 26.10 -0.06 3.38
N VAL A 168 25.11 -0.88 3.54
CA VAL A 168 23.68 -0.54 3.35
C VAL A 168 23.08 -0.03 4.64
N GLN A 169 23.32 -0.75 5.75
CA GLN A 169 22.78 -0.42 7.07
C GLN A 169 23.61 -1.05 8.19
N THR A 170 23.71 -0.35 9.32
CA THR A 170 24.24 -0.88 10.59
C THR A 170 23.25 -0.61 11.70
N GLY A 171 23.06 -1.57 12.61
CA GLY A 171 22.16 -1.42 13.76
C GLY A 171 22.50 -2.39 14.87
N SER A 172 22.15 -2.01 16.11
CA SER A 172 22.39 -2.80 17.32
C SER A 172 21.14 -3.04 18.18
N SER A 173 19.99 -2.46 17.80
CA SER A 173 18.74 -2.65 18.51
C SER A 173 18.17 -4.06 18.30
N ALA A 174 17.49 -4.60 19.32
CA ALA A 174 16.78 -5.87 19.19
C ALA A 174 15.44 -5.70 18.46
N GLY A 175 15.04 -6.68 17.63
CA GLY A 175 13.78 -6.67 16.91
C GLY A 175 13.91 -7.13 15.47
N ILE A 176 12.80 -7.08 14.71
CA ILE A 176 12.79 -7.32 13.27
C ILE A 176 12.99 -5.98 12.55
N PHE A 177 13.91 -5.98 11.61
CA PHE A 177 14.22 -4.83 10.76
C PHE A 177 14.03 -5.20 9.31
N THR A 178 13.57 -4.23 8.53
CA THR A 178 13.39 -4.35 7.09
C THR A 178 14.13 -3.22 6.40
N ALA A 179 15.10 -3.53 5.56
CA ALA A 179 15.86 -2.54 4.79
C ALA A 179 15.45 -2.53 3.33
N ASN A 180 15.44 -1.33 2.75
CA ASN A 180 15.31 -1.15 1.32
C ASN A 180 16.61 -1.62 0.64
N VAL A 181 16.50 -2.65 -0.17
CA VAL A 181 17.61 -3.25 -0.93
C VAL A 181 17.35 -3.19 -2.43
N SER A 182 16.53 -2.25 -2.90
CA SER A 182 16.26 -2.00 -4.31
C SER A 182 17.55 -1.73 -5.08
N TYR A 183 17.71 -2.31 -6.25
CA TYR A 183 18.95 -2.18 -7.05
C TYR A 183 19.28 -0.72 -7.35
N SER A 184 18.28 0.10 -7.70
CA SER A 184 18.46 1.54 -7.93
C SER A 184 19.10 2.28 -6.75
N ARG A 185 18.73 1.92 -5.52
CA ARG A 185 19.34 2.47 -4.31
C ARG A 185 20.75 1.93 -4.09
N LEU A 186 20.95 0.63 -4.25
CA LEU A 186 22.22 -0.03 -3.95
C LEU A 186 23.33 0.40 -4.92
N ILE A 187 23.01 0.51 -6.21
CA ILE A 187 23.99 0.96 -7.21
C ILE A 187 24.44 2.39 -6.95
N ALA A 188 23.58 3.25 -6.41
CA ALA A 188 23.93 4.61 -6.02
C ALA A 188 24.92 4.69 -4.84
N LEU A 189 25.07 3.62 -4.05
CA LEU A 189 26.11 3.53 -3.01
C LEU A 189 27.47 3.18 -3.58
N SER A 190 27.50 2.63 -4.79
CA SER A 190 28.73 2.16 -5.43
C SER A 190 29.38 3.25 -6.29
N ALA A 191 30.67 3.07 -6.58
CA ALA A 191 31.39 3.88 -7.55
C ALA A 191 31.27 3.33 -8.99
N TYR A 192 30.49 2.25 -9.19
CA TYR A 192 30.38 1.55 -10.47
C TYR A 192 29.13 1.97 -11.23
N LEU A 193 29.22 1.98 -12.56
CA LEU A 193 28.06 1.98 -13.44
C LEU A 193 27.54 0.54 -13.64
N PRO A 194 26.23 0.35 -13.87
CA PRO A 194 25.66 -1.00 -14.04
C PRO A 194 26.39 -1.86 -15.08
N GLY A 195 26.79 -1.27 -16.19
CA GLY A 195 27.53 -1.97 -17.26
C GLY A 195 28.94 -2.48 -16.89
N GLN A 196 29.51 -2.00 -15.79
CA GLN A 196 30.81 -2.42 -15.27
C GLN A 196 30.74 -3.61 -14.34
N LEU A 197 29.54 -3.97 -13.89
CA LEU A 197 29.27 -5.06 -12.95
C LEU A 197 28.80 -6.33 -13.66
N HIS A 198 29.02 -7.46 -13.01
CA HIS A 198 28.29 -8.69 -13.35
C HIS A 198 26.79 -8.50 -13.02
N PRO A 199 25.88 -9.21 -13.73
CA PRO A 199 24.45 -9.05 -13.54
C PRO A 199 23.94 -9.76 -12.26
N TYR A 200 24.73 -9.78 -11.20
CA TYR A 200 24.34 -10.28 -9.89
C TYR A 200 25.12 -9.56 -8.78
N TYR A 201 24.53 -9.54 -7.61
CA TYR A 201 25.11 -9.00 -6.39
C TYR A 201 24.60 -9.77 -5.17
N ASP A 202 25.35 -9.74 -4.09
CA ASP A 202 24.98 -10.39 -2.83
C ASP A 202 24.70 -9.33 -1.76
N LEU A 203 23.66 -9.57 -0.99
CA LEU A 203 23.43 -8.90 0.28
C LEU A 203 23.97 -9.80 1.39
N VAL A 204 24.94 -9.27 2.11
CA VAL A 204 25.67 -10.02 3.14
C VAL A 204 25.53 -9.32 4.47
N MET A 205 25.11 -10.07 5.48
CA MET A 205 25.05 -9.60 6.86
C MET A 205 26.31 -10.02 7.61
N PHE A 206 26.93 -9.06 8.27
CA PHE A 206 28.12 -9.25 9.10
C PHE A 206 27.75 -9.08 10.56
N ASP A 207 28.33 -9.92 11.43
CA ASP A 207 28.28 -9.74 12.85
C ASP A 207 29.28 -8.68 13.36
N SER A 208 29.30 -8.44 14.66
CA SER A 208 30.21 -7.49 15.31
C SER A 208 31.70 -7.86 15.21
N LYS A 209 32.01 -9.11 14.83
CA LYS A 209 33.38 -9.61 14.64
C LYS A 209 33.82 -9.53 13.17
N GLY A 210 32.92 -9.11 12.29
CA GLY A 210 33.15 -9.06 10.85
C GLY A 210 32.99 -10.41 10.15
N SER A 211 32.34 -11.39 10.79
CA SER A 211 32.04 -12.68 10.17
C SER A 211 30.73 -12.59 9.37
N GLU A 212 30.69 -13.21 8.20
CA GLU A 212 29.50 -13.32 7.38
C GLU A 212 28.53 -14.34 8.02
N VAL A 213 27.30 -13.90 8.31
CA VAL A 213 26.28 -14.73 8.97
C VAL A 213 25.08 -15.07 8.09
N MET A 214 24.74 -14.21 7.13
CA MET A 214 23.61 -14.40 6.20
C MET A 214 23.99 -13.88 4.83
N THR A 215 23.53 -14.54 3.78
CA THR A 215 23.73 -14.09 2.39
C THR A 215 22.47 -14.34 1.56
N GLN A 216 22.10 -13.36 0.74
CA GLN A 216 21.04 -13.46 -0.27
C GLN A 216 21.56 -12.90 -1.59
N ARG A 217 21.47 -13.70 -2.66
CA ARG A 217 21.85 -13.29 -4.02
C ARG A 217 20.68 -12.74 -4.78
N TYR A 218 20.93 -11.66 -5.54
CA TYR A 218 20.04 -11.08 -6.51
C TYR A 218 20.67 -11.11 -7.90
N ILE A 219 19.84 -11.42 -8.90
CA ILE A 219 20.23 -11.40 -10.32
C ILE A 219 19.52 -10.22 -10.97
N TYR A 220 20.30 -9.25 -11.41
CA TYR A 220 19.78 -8.09 -12.12
C TYR A 220 19.42 -8.46 -13.56
N GLN A 221 18.21 -8.11 -13.96
CA GLN A 221 17.72 -8.18 -15.34
C GLN A 221 17.20 -6.82 -15.77
N GLU A 222 17.38 -6.48 -17.04
CA GLU A 222 16.75 -5.29 -17.60
C GLU A 222 15.25 -5.52 -17.71
N ARG A 223 14.47 -4.48 -17.41
CA ARG A 223 13.01 -4.49 -17.47
C ARG A 223 12.53 -4.65 -18.92
N THR A 224 11.48 -5.44 -19.13
CA THR A 224 10.81 -5.61 -20.42
C THR A 224 9.64 -4.64 -20.62
N GLY A 225 9.22 -3.94 -19.55
CA GLY A 225 8.15 -2.93 -19.56
C GLY A 225 6.77 -3.46 -19.12
N ASN A 226 6.64 -4.76 -18.94
CA ASN A 226 5.36 -5.38 -18.52
C ASN A 226 5.34 -5.84 -17.06
N GLU A 227 6.46 -5.63 -16.34
CA GLU A 227 6.60 -6.09 -14.96
C GLU A 227 5.62 -5.34 -14.05
N LYS A 228 5.00 -6.12 -13.13
CA LYS A 228 4.20 -5.60 -12.02
C LYS A 228 4.80 -6.11 -10.72
N TYR A 229 4.82 -5.24 -9.72
CA TYR A 229 5.53 -5.45 -8.46
C TYR A 229 4.55 -5.56 -7.32
N PHE A 230 4.62 -6.66 -6.57
CA PHE A 230 3.74 -6.94 -5.44
C PHE A 230 4.57 -7.16 -4.18
N LEU A 231 4.31 -6.38 -3.16
CA LEU A 231 4.98 -6.45 -1.87
C LEU A 231 4.03 -7.05 -0.86
N PHE A 232 4.51 -7.98 -0.04
CA PHE A 232 3.69 -8.65 0.96
C PHE A 232 4.48 -9.08 2.18
N VAL A 233 3.78 -9.27 3.28
CA VAL A 233 4.33 -9.88 4.49
C VAL A 233 4.39 -11.38 4.28
N ASN A 234 5.57 -11.97 4.29
CA ASN A 234 5.75 -13.41 4.10
C ASN A 234 5.46 -14.21 5.40
N ALA A 235 5.44 -15.53 5.31
CA ALA A 235 5.13 -16.39 6.43
C ALA A 235 6.12 -16.27 7.62
N LEU A 236 7.32 -15.74 7.40
CA LEU A 236 8.33 -15.52 8.44
C LEU A 236 8.23 -14.13 9.10
N GLY A 237 7.25 -13.31 8.69
CA GLY A 237 7.05 -11.95 9.19
C GLY A 237 7.96 -10.90 8.55
N GLY A 238 8.76 -11.30 7.56
CA GLY A 238 9.53 -10.40 6.71
C GLY A 238 8.72 -9.86 5.54
N ILE A 239 9.34 -8.98 4.76
CA ILE A 239 8.72 -8.39 3.57
C ILE A 239 9.41 -8.94 2.34
N ASP A 240 8.60 -9.46 1.42
CA ASP A 240 9.06 -9.94 0.13
C ASP A 240 8.42 -9.14 -1.01
N THR A 241 9.15 -9.05 -2.12
CA THR A 241 8.67 -8.44 -3.36
C THR A 241 8.56 -9.51 -4.43
N LEU A 242 7.37 -9.67 -5.01
CA LEU A 242 7.13 -10.54 -6.16
C LEU A 242 7.10 -9.69 -7.43
N ILE A 243 7.91 -10.06 -8.42
CA ILE A 243 7.92 -9.45 -9.75
C ILE A 243 7.15 -10.38 -10.69
N CYS A 244 6.07 -9.88 -11.26
CA CYS A 244 5.24 -10.61 -12.23
C CYS A 244 5.51 -10.07 -13.63
N GLN A 245 5.87 -10.96 -14.56
CA GLN A 245 6.20 -10.60 -15.95
C GLN A 245 5.04 -10.85 -16.92
N GLY A 246 3.97 -11.47 -16.46
CA GLY A 246 2.79 -11.76 -17.27
C GLY A 246 1.78 -10.62 -17.31
N ALA A 247 0.79 -10.77 -18.18
CA ALA A 247 -0.26 -9.77 -18.36
C ALA A 247 -1.02 -9.46 -17.08
N ASN A 248 -1.34 -8.19 -16.88
CA ASN A 248 -2.26 -7.70 -15.86
C ASN A 248 -3.52 -7.20 -16.58
N THR A 249 -4.66 -7.80 -16.28
CA THR A 249 -5.93 -7.47 -16.94
C THR A 249 -6.95 -7.04 -15.90
N MET A 250 -7.54 -5.89 -16.08
CA MET A 250 -8.66 -5.42 -15.25
C MET A 250 -9.96 -6.04 -15.77
N GLN A 251 -10.76 -6.59 -14.89
CA GLN A 251 -12.07 -7.14 -15.14
C GLN A 251 -13.10 -6.41 -14.29
N PRO A 252 -13.88 -5.49 -14.86
CA PRO A 252 -14.98 -4.88 -14.13
C PRO A 252 -16.11 -5.92 -13.97
N GLU A 253 -16.56 -6.11 -12.75
CA GLU A 253 -17.75 -6.91 -12.44
C GLU A 253 -18.84 -5.96 -11.94
N ALA A 254 -20.03 -6.02 -12.54
CA ALA A 254 -21.19 -5.29 -12.09
C ALA A 254 -22.30 -6.29 -11.74
N THR A 255 -22.83 -6.19 -10.53
CA THR A 255 -23.99 -6.97 -10.09
C THR A 255 -25.20 -6.06 -10.01
N PHE A 256 -26.25 -6.40 -10.71
CA PHE A 256 -27.49 -5.64 -10.75
C PHE A 256 -28.64 -6.47 -10.14
N SER A 257 -29.39 -5.87 -9.24
CA SER A 257 -30.72 -6.38 -8.90
C SER A 257 -31.72 -5.90 -9.95
N ILE A 258 -32.39 -6.82 -10.63
CA ILE A 258 -33.30 -6.49 -11.70
C ILE A 258 -34.75 -6.67 -11.20
N GLY A 259 -35.53 -5.60 -11.22
CA GLY A 259 -36.97 -5.60 -10.99
C GLY A 259 -37.77 -5.49 -12.26
N ARG A 260 -39.06 -5.83 -12.20
CA ARG A 260 -39.99 -5.69 -13.31
C ARG A 260 -41.05 -4.65 -12.98
N PHE A 261 -41.03 -3.52 -13.65
CA PHE A 261 -41.99 -2.43 -13.51
C PHE A 261 -42.69 -2.17 -14.86
N GLY A 262 -44.01 -2.13 -14.87
CA GLY A 262 -44.76 -1.81 -16.09
C GLY A 262 -44.52 -2.76 -17.26
N GLY A 263 -44.09 -3.99 -17.00
CA GLY A 263 -43.72 -4.95 -18.05
C GLY A 263 -42.30 -4.87 -18.58
N GLN A 264 -41.51 -3.90 -18.10
CA GLN A 264 -40.09 -3.73 -18.47
C GLN A 264 -39.18 -4.16 -17.31
N TYR A 265 -37.99 -4.69 -17.64
CA TYR A 265 -36.94 -4.95 -16.68
C TYR A 265 -36.13 -3.68 -16.46
N VAL A 266 -35.98 -3.29 -15.20
CA VAL A 266 -35.20 -2.12 -14.79
C VAL A 266 -34.25 -2.49 -13.64
N PRO A 267 -33.07 -1.90 -13.55
CA PRO A 267 -32.25 -2.00 -12.36
C PRO A 267 -33.01 -1.43 -11.16
N VAL A 268 -33.01 -2.15 -10.04
CA VAL A 268 -33.74 -1.75 -8.81
C VAL A 268 -32.81 -1.09 -7.82
N ASP A 269 -31.56 -1.57 -7.78
CA ASP A 269 -30.53 -1.06 -6.88
C ASP A 269 -29.36 -0.50 -7.68
N ASP A 270 -28.54 0.32 -7.02
CA ASP A 270 -27.29 0.78 -7.57
C ASP A 270 -26.39 -0.44 -7.90
N ALA A 271 -25.73 -0.36 -9.03
CA ALA A 271 -24.82 -1.42 -9.43
C ALA A 271 -23.65 -1.49 -8.42
N ASP A 272 -23.48 -2.67 -7.84
CA ASP A 272 -22.26 -2.94 -7.09
C ASP A 272 -21.13 -3.25 -8.08
N ASN A 273 -20.38 -2.21 -8.42
CA ASN A 273 -19.28 -2.30 -9.36
C ASN A 273 -18.00 -2.66 -8.60
N VAL A 274 -17.50 -3.85 -8.82
CA VAL A 274 -16.23 -4.30 -8.27
C VAL A 274 -15.21 -4.42 -9.40
N ARG A 275 -14.07 -3.78 -9.23
CA ARG A 275 -12.93 -3.93 -10.14
C ARG A 275 -12.01 -5.01 -9.63
N ARG A 276 -11.82 -6.04 -10.42
CA ARG A 276 -10.86 -7.10 -10.16
C ARG A 276 -9.77 -7.07 -11.20
N TRP A 277 -8.55 -7.27 -10.74
CA TRP A 277 -7.40 -7.44 -11.60
C TRP A 277 -6.98 -8.90 -11.59
N GLN A 278 -6.71 -9.43 -12.76
CA GLN A 278 -6.12 -10.74 -12.93
C GLN A 278 -4.66 -10.56 -13.34
N GLN A 279 -3.74 -10.99 -12.48
CA GLN A 279 -2.31 -10.95 -12.73
C GLN A 279 -1.80 -12.32 -13.12
N ASN A 280 -1.18 -12.42 -14.28
CA ASN A 280 -0.41 -13.60 -14.66
C ASN A 280 1.01 -13.48 -14.11
N LEU A 281 1.51 -14.54 -13.50
CA LEU A 281 2.84 -14.58 -12.87
C LEU A 281 3.99 -14.63 -13.91
N GLY A 282 3.68 -14.98 -15.15
CA GLY A 282 4.69 -15.34 -16.15
C GLY A 282 5.19 -16.78 -15.92
N GLN A 283 6.40 -17.05 -16.38
CA GLN A 283 7.02 -18.37 -16.24
C GLN A 283 7.82 -18.42 -14.93
N LEU A 284 7.32 -19.19 -13.96
CA LEU A 284 8.00 -19.39 -12.68
C LEU A 284 8.65 -20.77 -12.61
N PRO A 285 9.94 -20.83 -12.18
CA PRO A 285 10.55 -22.10 -11.79
C PRO A 285 9.74 -22.77 -10.68
N TRP A 286 9.60 -24.10 -10.74
CA TRP A 286 8.78 -24.83 -9.77
C TRP A 286 9.18 -24.57 -8.29
N LYS A 287 10.46 -24.33 -8.01
CA LYS A 287 10.98 -23.99 -6.68
C LYS A 287 10.43 -22.69 -6.10
N GLN A 288 9.97 -21.79 -6.95
CA GLN A 288 9.41 -20.51 -6.52
C GLN A 288 7.93 -20.59 -6.16
N ARG A 289 7.23 -21.66 -6.53
CA ARG A 289 5.78 -21.81 -6.30
C ARG A 289 5.39 -21.72 -4.84
N ASN A 290 6.12 -22.42 -3.96
CA ASN A 290 5.82 -22.40 -2.53
C ASN A 290 5.99 -21.00 -1.94
N TRP A 291 6.99 -20.26 -2.42
CA TRP A 291 7.19 -18.89 -2.02
C TRP A 291 6.05 -17.96 -2.51
N VAL A 292 5.66 -18.07 -3.79
CA VAL A 292 4.52 -17.31 -4.35
C VAL A 292 3.21 -17.66 -3.66
N HIS A 293 3.04 -18.94 -3.26
CA HIS A 293 1.87 -19.36 -2.50
C HIS A 293 1.71 -18.63 -1.16
N GLU A 294 2.79 -18.10 -0.60
CA GLU A 294 2.72 -17.29 0.62
C GLU A 294 1.89 -16.01 0.43
N LEU A 295 1.81 -15.48 -0.79
CA LEU A 295 0.96 -14.34 -1.11
C LEU A 295 -0.54 -14.62 -0.77
N LEU A 296 -1.01 -15.86 -0.84
CA LEU A 296 -2.37 -16.24 -0.43
C LEU A 296 -2.59 -16.25 1.09
N THR A 297 -1.51 -16.42 1.85
CA THR A 297 -1.60 -16.53 3.31
C THR A 297 -1.47 -15.17 3.99
N VAL A 298 -1.37 -14.11 3.21
CA VAL A 298 -1.23 -12.73 3.71
C VAL A 298 -2.53 -12.31 4.39
N LYS A 299 -2.51 -12.27 5.71
CA LYS A 299 -3.59 -11.66 6.51
C LYS A 299 -3.41 -10.15 6.68
N GLN A 300 -2.20 -9.63 6.51
CA GLN A 300 -1.78 -8.28 6.87
C GLN A 300 -1.14 -7.57 5.69
N GLY A 301 -1.97 -7.00 4.81
CA GLY A 301 -1.52 -6.03 3.83
C GLY A 301 -0.56 -6.57 2.76
N ALA A 302 -1.05 -6.63 1.54
CA ALA A 302 -0.22 -6.67 0.35
C ALA A 302 -0.37 -5.34 -0.39
N LYS A 303 0.68 -4.94 -1.10
CA LYS A 303 0.69 -3.70 -1.89
C LYS A 303 1.14 -3.99 -3.30
N GLN A 304 0.49 -3.37 -4.26
CA GLN A 304 1.02 -3.23 -5.61
C GLN A 304 1.84 -1.94 -5.67
N TYR A 305 3.05 -2.02 -6.18
CA TYR A 305 3.87 -0.84 -6.50
C TYR A 305 3.81 -0.56 -7.99
N ASP A 306 3.53 0.67 -8.33
CA ASP A 306 3.58 1.18 -9.69
C ASP A 306 4.81 2.06 -9.87
N PRO A 307 5.79 1.67 -10.70
CA PRO A 307 7.01 2.45 -10.88
C PRO A 307 6.82 3.74 -11.68
N GLU A 308 5.76 3.83 -12.49
CA GLU A 308 5.50 5.00 -13.34
C GLU A 308 4.99 6.17 -12.49
N SER A 309 4.04 5.92 -11.61
CA SER A 309 3.52 6.92 -10.68
C SER A 309 4.32 7.00 -9.37
N GLY A 310 5.13 5.99 -9.04
CA GLY A 310 5.80 5.84 -7.75
C GLY A 310 4.88 5.47 -6.59
N ASN A 311 3.62 5.17 -6.85
CA ASN A 311 2.59 4.93 -5.85
C ASN A 311 2.54 3.47 -5.38
N TYR A 312 2.04 3.29 -4.16
CA TYR A 312 1.71 2.01 -3.57
C TYR A 312 0.20 1.92 -3.37
N TYR A 313 -0.39 0.87 -3.90
CA TYR A 313 -1.82 0.59 -3.78
C TYR A 313 -2.02 -0.60 -2.84
N ASP A 314 -2.81 -0.43 -1.81
CA ASP A 314 -3.20 -1.55 -0.94
C ASP A 314 -4.10 -2.51 -1.71
N ILE A 315 -3.78 -3.80 -1.65
CA ILE A 315 -4.51 -4.82 -2.39
C ILE A 315 -5.01 -5.95 -1.49
N VAL A 316 -6.10 -6.56 -1.90
CA VAL A 316 -6.63 -7.78 -1.30
C VAL A 316 -6.60 -8.89 -2.35
N ILE A 317 -5.90 -9.97 -2.06
CA ILE A 317 -5.87 -11.16 -2.93
C ILE A 317 -7.19 -11.91 -2.78
N THR A 318 -7.90 -12.08 -3.89
CA THR A 318 -9.23 -12.73 -3.89
C THR A 318 -9.20 -14.16 -4.41
N GLY A 319 -8.13 -14.55 -5.09
CA GLY A 319 -7.96 -15.92 -5.59
C GLY A 319 -6.61 -16.14 -6.22
N MET A 320 -6.19 -17.39 -6.33
CA MET A 320 -4.95 -17.79 -7.01
C MET A 320 -5.14 -19.12 -7.72
N ASP A 321 -4.65 -19.19 -8.94
CA ASP A 321 -4.53 -20.44 -9.71
C ASP A 321 -3.04 -20.67 -10.01
N LEU A 322 -2.43 -21.59 -9.27
CA LEU A 322 -1.07 -22.04 -9.50
C LEU A 322 -1.14 -23.45 -10.06
N GLY A 323 -0.90 -23.60 -11.36
CA GLY A 323 -0.78 -24.92 -11.98
C GLY A 323 0.28 -25.75 -11.27
N MET A 324 -0.13 -26.80 -10.56
CA MET A 324 0.75 -27.76 -9.91
C MET A 324 1.17 -28.85 -10.93
N GLY A 325 2.11 -28.52 -11.81
CA GLY A 325 2.73 -29.52 -12.70
C GLY A 325 3.88 -30.25 -12.02
N ASP A 326 4.36 -31.33 -12.63
CA ASP A 326 5.51 -32.12 -12.15
C ASP A 326 6.79 -31.30 -12.08
N SER A 327 7.71 -31.73 -11.20
CA SER A 327 9.04 -31.12 -11.02
C SER A 327 9.83 -31.13 -12.33
N GLY A 328 9.90 -30.07 -13.04
CA GLY A 328 10.59 -29.90 -14.31
C GLY A 328 9.81 -29.10 -15.34
N GLN A 329 8.53 -28.87 -15.13
CA GLN A 329 7.73 -27.99 -15.95
C GLN A 329 7.72 -26.58 -15.39
N LEU A 330 7.78 -25.57 -16.27
CA LEU A 330 7.52 -24.19 -15.89
C LEU A 330 6.05 -24.08 -15.47
N ALA A 331 5.81 -23.47 -14.31
CA ALA A 331 4.44 -23.17 -13.91
C ALA A 331 3.95 -21.93 -14.65
N SER A 332 2.79 -22.06 -15.25
CA SER A 332 1.96 -20.91 -15.56
C SER A 332 0.90 -20.79 -14.46
N GLY A 333 0.63 -19.60 -14.02
CA GLY A 333 -0.39 -19.37 -13.02
C GLY A 333 -0.63 -17.88 -12.85
N GLY A 334 -1.61 -17.54 -12.04
CA GLY A 334 -1.96 -16.17 -11.77
C GLY A 334 -2.73 -16.04 -10.47
N PHE A 335 -3.01 -14.80 -10.12
CA PHE A 335 -3.88 -14.49 -9.00
C PHE A 335 -4.81 -13.33 -9.37
N THR A 336 -5.92 -13.28 -8.67
CA THR A 336 -6.87 -12.18 -8.75
C THR A 336 -6.78 -11.33 -7.50
N TYR A 337 -6.89 -10.03 -7.66
CA TYR A 337 -6.84 -9.08 -6.55
C TYR A 337 -7.78 -7.89 -6.79
N MET A 338 -8.11 -7.21 -5.71
CA MET A 338 -8.81 -5.94 -5.70
C MET A 338 -7.91 -4.90 -5.06
N ARG A 339 -7.97 -3.66 -5.53
CA ARG A 339 -7.34 -2.51 -4.88
C ARG A 339 -8.31 -1.93 -3.87
N SER A 340 -7.84 -1.65 -2.66
CA SER A 340 -8.69 -1.11 -1.59
C SER A 340 -9.15 0.33 -1.84
N ASP A 341 -8.41 1.05 -2.71
CA ASP A 341 -8.68 2.42 -3.13
C ASP A 341 -9.46 2.51 -4.45
N ALA A 342 -9.86 1.36 -5.03
CA ALA A 342 -10.59 1.35 -6.29
C ALA A 342 -12.00 1.93 -6.09
N GLU A 343 -12.22 3.11 -6.62
CA GLU A 343 -13.55 3.72 -6.69
C GLU A 343 -14.44 2.99 -7.71
N ASN A 344 -15.74 2.96 -7.44
CA ASN A 344 -16.73 2.38 -8.34
C ASN A 344 -16.95 3.22 -9.61
N VAL A 345 -16.42 4.42 -9.65
CA VAL A 345 -16.52 5.35 -10.78
C VAL A 345 -15.16 5.43 -11.48
N ILE A 346 -15.18 5.52 -12.80
CA ILE A 346 -13.95 5.75 -13.58
C ILE A 346 -13.38 7.09 -13.15
N GLY A 347 -12.23 7.04 -12.48
CA GLY A 347 -11.51 8.24 -12.08
C GLY A 347 -10.93 8.98 -13.29
N GLN A 348 -10.50 10.19 -13.05
CA GLN A 348 -9.87 11.02 -14.09
C GLN A 348 -8.58 10.38 -14.64
N GLU A 349 -7.90 9.58 -13.83
CA GLU A 349 -6.68 8.85 -14.20
C GLU A 349 -6.92 7.71 -15.20
N GLU A 350 -8.16 7.23 -15.30
CA GLU A 350 -8.55 6.14 -16.22
C GLU A 350 -9.13 6.66 -17.53
N ARG A 351 -9.28 7.96 -17.65
CA ARG A 351 -9.60 8.58 -18.95
C ARG A 351 -8.34 8.49 -19.80
N ASP A 352 -8.56 8.21 -21.09
CA ASP A 352 -7.47 8.15 -22.06
C ASP A 352 -6.63 9.43 -21.98
N THR A 353 -5.45 9.31 -21.38
CA THR A 353 -4.53 10.42 -21.15
C THR A 353 -3.87 10.93 -22.42
N THR A 354 -4.11 10.29 -23.57
CA THR A 354 -3.61 10.79 -24.86
C THR A 354 -4.23 12.13 -25.26
N LEU A 355 -5.36 12.50 -24.64
CA LEU A 355 -6.00 13.81 -24.82
C LEU A 355 -5.75 14.80 -23.69
N HIS A 356 -5.17 14.38 -22.54
CA HIS A 356 -5.04 15.24 -21.35
C HIS A 356 -3.70 15.06 -20.64
N GLN A 357 -2.61 15.33 -21.33
CA GLN A 357 -1.26 15.24 -20.75
C GLN A 357 -0.89 16.42 -19.83
N SER A 358 -1.82 17.28 -19.44
CA SER A 358 -1.54 18.55 -18.73
C SER A 358 -2.06 18.64 -17.30
N VAL A 359 -2.55 17.57 -16.64
CA VAL A 359 -3.15 17.68 -15.29
C VAL A 359 -2.30 17.08 -14.16
N ALA A 360 -1.03 16.80 -14.40
CA ALA A 360 -0.13 16.19 -13.39
C ALA A 360 0.41 17.18 -12.33
N ASP A 361 0.12 18.49 -12.41
CA ASP A 361 0.71 19.51 -11.54
C ASP A 361 -0.29 20.26 -10.63
N GLY A 362 -1.56 19.82 -10.57
CA GLY A 362 -2.59 20.53 -9.80
C GLY A 362 -3.05 21.84 -10.45
N SER A 363 -2.65 22.10 -11.70
CA SER A 363 -3.19 23.17 -12.50
C SER A 363 -4.57 22.78 -13.05
N GLN A 364 -5.43 23.74 -13.18
CA GLN A 364 -6.85 23.69 -13.52
C GLN A 364 -7.17 22.77 -14.72
N PRO A 365 -8.34 22.10 -14.73
CA PRO A 365 -8.73 21.13 -15.78
C PRO A 365 -9.12 21.78 -17.12
N PHE A 366 -8.60 22.95 -17.42
CA PHE A 366 -8.90 23.68 -18.64
C PHE A 366 -7.65 23.73 -19.53
N ASP A 367 -7.80 23.24 -20.75
CA ASP A 367 -6.79 23.28 -21.82
C ASP A 367 -6.24 24.70 -22.04
N ASP A 368 -5.05 24.83 -22.62
CA ASP A 368 -4.45 26.08 -23.13
C ASP A 368 -5.36 26.86 -24.12
N LEU A 369 -6.49 26.30 -24.49
CA LEU A 369 -7.51 26.91 -25.35
C LEU A 369 -8.60 27.66 -24.57
N THR A 370 -8.63 27.58 -23.23
CA THR A 370 -9.58 28.36 -22.43
C THR A 370 -9.04 29.75 -22.15
N THR A 371 -9.90 30.74 -22.29
CA THR A 371 -9.60 32.08 -21.78
C THR A 371 -9.96 32.12 -20.31
N GLN A 372 -8.98 32.51 -19.48
CA GLN A 372 -9.16 32.70 -18.06
C GLN A 372 -9.13 34.20 -17.75
N VAL A 373 -10.16 34.69 -17.08
CA VAL A 373 -10.28 36.07 -16.64
C VAL A 373 -10.49 36.13 -15.13
N ALA A 374 -9.54 36.69 -14.42
CA ALA A 374 -9.73 37.03 -13.02
C ALA A 374 -10.51 38.34 -12.91
N VAL A 375 -11.59 38.35 -12.17
CA VAL A 375 -12.49 39.50 -12.08
C VAL A 375 -12.12 40.29 -10.83
N ALA A 376 -11.81 41.56 -11.01
CA ALA A 376 -11.50 42.49 -9.91
C ALA A 376 -12.77 43.20 -9.41
N PHE A 377 -12.97 43.20 -8.10
CA PHE A 377 -14.08 43.89 -7.45
C PHE A 377 -13.62 45.28 -6.99
N GLU A 378 -14.45 46.25 -7.19
CA GLU A 378 -14.30 47.64 -6.67
C GLU A 378 -15.30 47.88 -5.53
N ASP A 379 -14.84 48.55 -4.44
CA ASP A 379 -15.69 48.94 -3.31
C ASP A 379 -16.51 50.18 -3.71
N ASP A 380 -17.83 50.09 -3.65
CA ASP A 380 -18.76 51.22 -3.92
C ASP A 380 -18.77 52.27 -2.80
N GLY A 381 -18.00 52.07 -1.72
CA GLY A 381 -17.92 52.91 -0.55
C GLY A 381 -19.13 52.78 0.42
N HIS A 382 -20.05 51.85 0.15
CA HIS A 382 -21.23 51.54 0.97
C HIS A 382 -21.22 50.10 1.51
N GLY A 383 -20.11 49.36 1.29
CA GLY A 383 -19.95 47.98 1.74
C GLY A 383 -20.47 46.93 0.77
N SER A 384 -20.75 47.35 -0.47
CA SER A 384 -20.95 46.45 -1.61
C SER A 384 -19.76 46.52 -2.55
N TYR A 385 -19.52 45.43 -3.23
CA TYR A 385 -18.44 45.28 -4.20
C TYR A 385 -19.04 44.90 -5.54
N GLU A 386 -18.67 45.61 -6.58
CA GLU A 386 -19.10 45.37 -7.94
C GLU A 386 -17.89 45.21 -8.86
N THR A 387 -18.07 44.51 -10.00
CA THR A 387 -17.04 44.39 -11.02
C THR A 387 -17.38 45.26 -12.22
N GLU A 388 -16.38 45.63 -13.02
CA GLU A 388 -16.67 46.03 -14.39
C GLU A 388 -17.34 44.88 -15.17
N ALA A 389 -18.15 45.26 -16.15
CA ALA A 389 -18.76 44.27 -17.03
C ALA A 389 -17.70 43.64 -17.94
N VAL A 390 -17.70 42.34 -18.02
CA VAL A 390 -16.76 41.56 -18.83
C VAL A 390 -17.51 41.01 -20.07
N GLU A 391 -17.14 41.45 -21.26
CA GLU A 391 -17.66 40.92 -22.50
C GLU A 391 -17.16 39.51 -22.74
N ILE A 392 -18.07 38.55 -22.95
CA ILE A 392 -17.77 37.15 -23.12
C ILE A 392 -18.12 36.70 -24.53
N ASN A 393 -17.13 36.15 -25.22
CA ASN A 393 -17.32 35.56 -26.57
C ASN A 393 -17.36 34.04 -26.49
N ALA A 394 -18.34 33.50 -25.77
CA ALA A 394 -18.54 32.07 -25.60
C ALA A 394 -20.03 31.77 -25.35
N THR A 395 -20.42 30.49 -25.42
CA THR A 395 -21.80 30.06 -25.12
C THR A 395 -21.94 29.56 -23.68
N HIS A 396 -20.85 29.29 -23.00
CA HIS A 396 -20.83 28.84 -21.61
C HIS A 396 -19.63 29.44 -20.88
N VAL A 397 -19.88 29.91 -19.66
CA VAL A 397 -18.84 30.41 -18.76
C VAL A 397 -18.83 29.56 -17.50
N TYR A 398 -17.68 29.12 -17.11
CA TYR A 398 -17.45 28.40 -15.85
C TYR A 398 -16.96 29.38 -14.81
N VAL A 399 -17.80 29.66 -13.81
CA VAL A 399 -17.52 30.61 -12.74
C VAL A 399 -17.00 29.88 -11.51
N THR A 400 -15.77 30.16 -11.13
CA THR A 400 -15.17 29.65 -9.87
C THR A 400 -15.11 30.78 -8.85
N ILE A 401 -15.61 30.54 -7.63
CA ILE A 401 -15.63 31.51 -6.54
C ILE A 401 -14.71 31.00 -5.43
N GLY A 402 -13.69 31.79 -5.09
CA GLY A 402 -12.85 31.59 -3.90
C GLY A 402 -13.45 32.34 -2.69
N GLY A 403 -13.51 31.64 -1.54
CA GLY A 403 -14.05 32.26 -0.31
C GLY A 403 -15.40 31.68 0.13
N THR A 404 -16.07 32.35 1.05
CA THR A 404 -17.33 31.90 1.69
C THR A 404 -18.51 32.84 1.42
N ALA A 405 -18.30 33.96 0.72
CA ALA A 405 -19.34 34.95 0.45
C ALA A 405 -20.18 34.56 -0.77
N SER A 406 -21.49 34.80 -0.70
CA SER A 406 -22.37 34.67 -1.88
C SER A 406 -22.06 35.78 -2.89
N VAL A 407 -22.02 35.40 -4.17
CA VAL A 407 -21.79 36.29 -5.30
C VAL A 407 -23.04 36.30 -6.16
N TYR A 408 -23.41 37.46 -6.63
CA TYR A 408 -24.51 37.65 -7.56
C TYR A 408 -23.93 37.96 -8.94
N TYR A 409 -24.55 37.48 -10.00
CA TYR A 409 -24.18 37.87 -11.34
C TYR A 409 -25.40 38.33 -12.13
N SER A 410 -25.17 39.23 -13.05
CA SER A 410 -26.18 39.63 -14.05
C SER A 410 -25.58 39.59 -15.44
N ILE A 411 -26.40 39.28 -16.44
CA ILE A 411 -26.03 39.30 -17.86
C ILE A 411 -26.71 40.52 -18.50
N ASN A 412 -25.92 41.38 -19.17
CA ASN A 412 -26.39 42.62 -19.84
C ASN A 412 -27.21 43.52 -18.90
N GLY A 413 -26.87 43.60 -17.63
CA GLY A 413 -27.59 44.39 -16.63
C GLY A 413 -29.01 43.84 -16.33
N GLY A 414 -29.26 42.57 -16.59
CA GLY A 414 -30.52 41.90 -16.29
C GLY A 414 -30.72 41.58 -14.81
N THR A 415 -31.58 40.60 -14.52
CA THR A 415 -31.87 40.19 -13.16
C THR A 415 -30.66 39.49 -12.53
N GLU A 416 -30.32 39.87 -11.31
CA GLU A 416 -29.25 39.22 -10.55
C GLU A 416 -29.60 37.79 -10.15
N VAL A 417 -28.65 36.91 -10.29
CA VAL A 417 -28.74 35.49 -9.90
C VAL A 417 -27.68 35.20 -8.86
N GLU A 418 -28.07 34.62 -7.73
CA GLU A 418 -27.16 34.27 -6.63
C GLU A 418 -26.39 32.98 -6.94
N ILE A 419 -25.07 33.03 -6.73
CA ILE A 419 -24.20 31.85 -6.64
C ILE A 419 -23.74 31.71 -5.20
N THR A 420 -24.19 30.67 -4.53
CA THR A 420 -23.71 30.31 -3.17
C THR A 420 -22.43 29.51 -3.25
N PRO A 421 -21.40 29.78 -2.43
CA PRO A 421 -20.09 29.10 -2.47
C PRO A 421 -20.10 27.67 -1.92
N ALA A 422 -21.26 27.00 -1.91
CA ALA A 422 -21.46 25.69 -1.31
C ALA A 422 -20.79 24.52 -2.08
N SER A 423 -20.29 24.73 -3.28
CA SER A 423 -19.60 23.69 -4.04
C SER A 423 -18.22 24.15 -4.49
N ARG A 424 -17.22 23.28 -4.35
CA ARG A 424 -15.89 23.46 -4.96
C ARG A 424 -15.91 23.27 -6.49
N MET A 425 -17.09 23.09 -7.09
CA MET A 425 -17.26 22.94 -8.53
C MET A 425 -17.61 24.27 -9.17
N PRO A 426 -17.07 24.61 -10.34
CA PRO A 426 -17.45 25.81 -11.07
C PRO A 426 -18.94 25.75 -11.43
N VAL A 427 -19.61 26.91 -11.31
CA VAL A 427 -20.98 27.08 -11.75
C VAL A 427 -20.96 27.38 -13.25
N VAL A 428 -21.77 26.66 -14.03
CA VAL A 428 -21.89 26.89 -15.46
C VAL A 428 -22.97 27.92 -15.71
N VAL A 429 -22.61 29.00 -16.39
CA VAL A 429 -23.54 30.05 -16.81
C VAL A 429 -23.65 29.99 -18.32
N GLU A 430 -24.89 29.83 -18.84
CA GLU A 430 -25.19 29.94 -20.27
C GLU A 430 -25.26 31.42 -20.65
N ILE A 431 -24.60 31.77 -21.73
CA ILE A 431 -24.48 33.14 -22.21
C ILE A 431 -24.43 33.17 -23.72
N ASP A 432 -24.91 34.17 -24.37
CA ASP A 432 -24.74 34.35 -25.80
C ASP A 432 -23.40 35.05 -26.14
N PRO A 433 -22.71 34.67 -27.22
CA PRO A 433 -21.46 35.33 -27.60
C PRO A 433 -21.62 36.83 -27.80
N GLY A 434 -20.84 37.60 -27.06
CA GLY A 434 -20.89 39.07 -27.08
C GLY A 434 -21.72 39.67 -25.94
N ASP A 435 -22.32 38.86 -25.08
CA ASP A 435 -22.97 39.33 -23.88
C ASP A 435 -21.93 39.77 -22.81
N GLU A 436 -22.35 40.67 -21.95
CA GLU A 436 -21.55 41.18 -20.81
C GLU A 436 -22.01 40.51 -19.51
N ILE A 437 -21.10 39.96 -18.72
CA ILE A 437 -21.36 39.46 -17.38
C ILE A 437 -20.75 40.38 -16.33
N GLN A 438 -21.53 40.72 -15.30
CA GLN A 438 -21.11 41.53 -14.18
C GLN A 438 -21.40 40.81 -12.88
N PHE A 439 -20.52 40.99 -11.88
CA PHE A 439 -20.68 40.39 -10.56
C PHE A 439 -20.81 41.41 -9.46
N SER A 440 -21.57 41.07 -8.42
CA SER A 440 -21.73 41.89 -7.21
C SER A 440 -21.66 40.99 -5.96
N CYS A 441 -21.21 41.55 -4.82
CA CYS A 441 -21.31 40.90 -3.53
C CYS A 441 -21.48 41.91 -2.39
N GLN A 442 -22.07 41.50 -1.25
CA GLN A 442 -22.49 42.37 -0.17
C GLN A 442 -21.60 42.41 1.06
N SER A 443 -20.49 41.69 1.11
CA SER A 443 -19.71 41.58 2.35
C SER A 443 -18.21 41.74 2.17
N GLU A 444 -17.56 40.90 1.44
CA GLU A 444 -16.11 40.83 1.28
C GLU A 444 -15.83 40.45 -0.17
N ALA A 445 -14.91 41.17 -0.82
CA ALA A 445 -14.56 40.89 -2.21
C ALA A 445 -14.02 39.45 -2.37
N PRO A 446 -14.76 38.53 -3.03
CA PRO A 446 -14.31 37.21 -3.27
C PRO A 446 -13.38 37.16 -4.48
N ASP A 447 -12.57 36.07 -4.53
CA ASP A 447 -11.85 35.76 -5.77
C ASP A 447 -12.82 35.11 -6.75
N VAL A 448 -13.12 35.76 -7.87
CA VAL A 448 -13.93 35.21 -8.95
C VAL A 448 -13.06 35.02 -10.19
N VAL A 449 -13.09 33.79 -10.73
CA VAL A 449 -12.37 33.45 -11.94
C VAL A 449 -13.33 32.87 -12.97
N LEU A 450 -13.31 33.45 -14.15
CA LEU A 450 -14.09 33.02 -15.32
C LEU A 450 -13.20 32.18 -16.23
N ASN A 451 -13.69 31.02 -16.64
CA ASN A 451 -13.05 30.20 -17.65
C ASN A 451 -14.04 29.92 -18.77
N TYR A 452 -13.67 30.18 -20.00
CA TYR A 452 -14.54 29.93 -21.16
C TYR A 452 -13.74 29.60 -22.41
N TYR A 453 -14.41 28.93 -23.34
CA TYR A 453 -13.88 28.65 -24.68
C TYR A 453 -14.36 29.72 -25.67
N PRO A 454 -13.45 30.55 -26.22
CA PRO A 454 -13.86 31.57 -27.18
C PRO A 454 -14.50 30.95 -28.44
N THR A 455 -15.62 31.48 -28.86
CA THR A 455 -16.26 31.12 -30.14
C THR A 455 -15.64 31.93 -31.28
N ASP A 456 -14.42 31.60 -31.69
CA ASP A 456 -13.86 32.16 -32.91
C ASP A 456 -14.47 31.49 -34.14
N ALA A 457 -14.76 32.29 -35.16
CA ALA A 457 -15.33 31.82 -36.45
C ALA A 457 -14.47 30.73 -37.15
N SER A 458 -13.18 30.63 -36.80
CA SER A 458 -12.26 29.59 -37.26
C SER A 458 -12.49 28.21 -36.60
N GLN A 459 -13.05 28.14 -35.39
CA GLN A 459 -13.33 26.88 -34.66
C GLN A 459 -14.67 26.28 -35.12
N GLN A 460 -15.65 27.08 -35.56
CA GLN A 460 -16.88 26.56 -36.15
C GLN A 460 -16.62 25.80 -37.45
N GLN A 461 -15.58 26.17 -38.20
CA GLN A 461 -15.18 25.48 -39.45
C GLN A 461 -14.48 24.15 -39.16
N ALA A 462 -13.78 24.01 -38.03
CA ALA A 462 -13.11 22.77 -37.64
C ALA A 462 -14.11 21.73 -37.10
N GLN A 463 -15.17 22.12 -36.42
CA GLN A 463 -16.22 21.21 -35.92
C GLN A 463 -17.10 20.69 -37.12
N GLN A 464 -17.39 21.52 -38.11
CA GLN A 464 -18.14 21.08 -39.32
C GLN A 464 -17.34 20.13 -40.20
N ASN A 465 -16.01 20.17 -40.17
CA ASN A 465 -15.16 19.27 -40.95
C ASN A 465 -14.89 17.92 -40.25
N ASN A 466 -15.23 17.77 -38.99
CA ASN A 466 -15.13 16.49 -38.28
C ASN A 466 -16.44 15.68 -38.25
N GLU A 467 -17.54 16.21 -38.79
CA GLU A 467 -18.82 15.50 -38.90
C GLU A 467 -19.08 14.97 -40.33
N LEU A 468 -18.12 15.07 -41.26
CA LEU A 468 -18.11 14.47 -42.59
C LEU A 468 -17.03 13.39 -42.68
#